data_5b72d1a9ce4f76158d69c05061d30f70
#
_entry.id   5b72d1a9ce4f76158d69c05061d30f70
#
_cell.length_a   1.000
_cell.length_b   1.000
_cell.length_c   1.000
_cell.angle_alpha   90.00
_cell.angle_beta   90.00
_cell.angle_gamma   90.00
#
_symmetry.space_group_name_H-M   'P 1'
#
loop_
_entity.id
_entity.type
_entity.pdbx_description
1 polymer ?
#
loop_
_entity_poly.entity_id
_entity_poly.type
_entity_poly.pdbx_seq_one_letter_code
_entity_poly.pdbx_strand_id
1 'polypeptide(L)'
;MTPPDIAANPMGTDGFEFIEYTAPDPQLLGALFGQMGFTAVARHRSKDVTLYRQGGVNFIVNREPDSFAQSFARVHGPSACAFAIRVKDAAKAWQRALSLGARPHHGPVGPMELNIPAIQGIGGSLIYLVDRYPGNGGDLTIYDVDFVPLAGAEREPAGAGLLEVDHLTHNVYAGRMDVWAEFYERLFNFREIRYFDIKGKKTGLTSRALTSPCGKIRIPINEPSDRKSQIQEYLDAYHGEGIQHIALSTADIHATVELLRGRGVRFLDTPDAYYDRVDARVPGHGEDLARLKANRILIDGEGIDKERREDKLLQIFTETVIGPIFFEIIQR
;
A
#
# COMPACT_ATOMS: atom_id res chain seq x y z
N MET A 1 0.29 -36.82 6.06
CA MET A 1 -0.05 -35.51 5.44
C MET A 1 1.26 -34.85 5.06
N THR A 2 1.52 -34.65 3.77
CA THR A 2 2.68 -33.89 3.28
C THR A 2 2.55 -32.46 3.82
N PRO A 3 3.62 -31.83 4.36
CA PRO A 3 3.55 -30.43 4.75
C PRO A 3 3.04 -29.59 3.57
N PRO A 4 2.18 -28.60 3.79
CA PRO A 4 1.74 -27.74 2.70
C PRO A 4 2.98 -27.14 2.04
N ASP A 5 3.04 -27.21 0.72
CA ASP A 5 4.13 -26.61 -0.05
C ASP A 5 4.07 -25.09 0.17
N ILE A 6 4.96 -24.58 1.03
CA ILE A 6 5.03 -23.18 1.44
C ILE A 6 5.32 -22.26 0.23
N ALA A 7 5.87 -22.83 -0.84
CA ALA A 7 6.14 -22.13 -2.10
C ALA A 7 4.94 -22.08 -3.05
N ALA A 8 3.83 -22.81 -2.76
CA ALA A 8 2.66 -22.82 -3.64
C ALA A 8 1.96 -21.46 -3.64
N ASN A 9 1.61 -20.95 -4.81
CA ASN A 9 0.82 -19.75 -5.02
C ASN A 9 -0.64 -20.10 -5.40
N PRO A 10 -1.47 -20.53 -4.44
CA PRO A 10 -2.79 -21.10 -4.74
C PRO A 10 -3.80 -20.09 -5.28
N MET A 11 -3.59 -18.80 -5.02
CA MET A 11 -4.40 -17.71 -5.58
C MET A 11 -3.86 -17.21 -6.92
N GLY A 12 -2.64 -17.60 -7.31
CA GLY A 12 -1.95 -17.03 -8.46
C GLY A 12 -1.69 -15.53 -8.30
N THR A 13 -1.32 -15.11 -7.08
CA THR A 13 -1.04 -13.69 -6.80
C THR A 13 0.12 -13.18 -7.67
N ASP A 14 0.02 -11.90 -8.14
CA ASP A 14 1.01 -11.26 -9.02
C ASP A 14 1.16 -9.74 -8.76
N GLY A 15 1.10 -9.33 -7.50
CA GLY A 15 1.28 -7.95 -7.11
C GLY A 15 -0.02 -7.21 -6.82
N PHE A 16 0.13 -5.91 -6.52
CA PHE A 16 -1.01 -5.00 -6.34
C PHE A 16 -1.51 -4.50 -7.69
N GLU A 17 -2.83 -4.30 -7.82
CA GLU A 17 -3.42 -3.68 -9.01
C GLU A 17 -3.77 -2.21 -8.79
N PHE A 18 -4.50 -1.91 -7.72
CA PHE A 18 -4.84 -0.54 -7.35
C PHE A 18 -5.07 -0.39 -5.85
N ILE A 19 -5.09 0.86 -5.40
CA ILE A 19 -5.58 1.25 -4.07
C ILE A 19 -6.74 2.23 -4.28
N GLU A 20 -7.87 1.99 -3.60
CA GLU A 20 -9.06 2.82 -3.66
C GLU A 20 -9.16 3.69 -2.42
N TYR A 21 -9.36 4.99 -2.66
CA TYR A 21 -9.46 6.01 -1.64
C TYR A 21 -10.83 6.65 -1.63
N THR A 22 -11.22 7.11 -0.45
CA THR A 22 -12.44 7.86 -0.21
C THR A 22 -12.21 8.92 0.86
N ALA A 23 -13.05 9.92 0.89
CA ALA A 23 -13.07 10.94 1.93
C ALA A 23 -14.47 11.57 2.00
N PRO A 24 -14.86 12.20 3.13
CA PRO A 24 -16.05 13.05 3.21
C PRO A 24 -15.98 14.23 2.22
N ASP A 25 -14.78 14.78 2.00
CA ASP A 25 -14.48 15.74 0.92
C ASP A 25 -13.41 15.15 -0.01
N PRO A 26 -13.80 14.40 -1.06
CA PRO A 26 -12.86 13.72 -1.93
C PRO A 26 -12.04 14.65 -2.83
N GLN A 27 -12.38 15.94 -2.96
CA GLN A 27 -11.62 16.87 -3.81
C GLN A 27 -10.19 17.08 -3.30
N LEU A 28 -10.00 17.00 -1.98
CA LEU A 28 -8.69 17.10 -1.35
C LEU A 28 -7.74 15.98 -1.78
N LEU A 29 -8.26 14.79 -2.07
CA LEU A 29 -7.47 13.65 -2.54
C LEU A 29 -6.85 13.92 -3.92
N GLY A 30 -7.61 14.52 -4.83
CA GLY A 30 -7.13 14.87 -6.17
C GLY A 30 -5.96 15.87 -6.13
N ALA A 31 -6.06 16.89 -5.27
CA ALA A 31 -4.99 17.87 -5.07
C ALA A 31 -3.72 17.22 -4.50
N LEU A 32 -3.87 16.37 -3.47
CA LEU A 32 -2.78 15.61 -2.87
C LEU A 32 -2.07 14.72 -3.91
N PHE A 33 -2.84 13.95 -4.67
CA PHE A 33 -2.26 13.05 -5.68
C PHE A 33 -1.55 13.83 -6.79
N GLY A 34 -2.07 14.99 -7.18
CA GLY A 34 -1.37 15.90 -8.09
C GLY A 34 -0.02 16.38 -7.55
N GLN A 35 0.06 16.76 -6.28
CA GLN A 35 1.32 17.11 -5.61
C GLN A 35 2.30 15.93 -5.61
N MET A 36 1.81 14.72 -5.39
CA MET A 36 2.61 13.49 -5.43
C MET A 36 3.00 13.04 -6.84
N GLY A 37 2.60 13.76 -7.88
CA GLY A 37 2.96 13.46 -9.26
C GLY A 37 1.99 12.54 -10.00
N PHE A 38 0.86 12.19 -9.40
CA PHE A 38 -0.17 11.43 -10.09
C PHE A 38 -1.00 12.32 -11.02
N THR A 39 -1.40 11.77 -12.15
CA THR A 39 -2.29 12.42 -13.12
C THR A 39 -3.63 11.68 -13.15
N ALA A 40 -4.73 12.42 -13.13
CA ALA A 40 -6.03 11.85 -13.44
C ALA A 40 -6.05 11.44 -14.93
N VAL A 41 -6.19 10.14 -15.20
CA VAL A 41 -6.07 9.61 -16.58
C VAL A 41 -7.38 9.10 -17.15
N ALA A 42 -8.33 8.70 -16.31
CA ALA A 42 -9.60 8.15 -16.76
C ALA A 42 -10.71 8.33 -15.70
N ARG A 43 -11.97 8.28 -16.13
CA ARG A 43 -13.16 8.24 -15.29
C ARG A 43 -13.95 6.97 -15.56
N HIS A 44 -14.57 6.45 -14.51
CA HIS A 44 -15.51 5.32 -14.65
C HIS A 44 -16.70 5.72 -15.52
N ARG A 45 -17.19 4.76 -16.32
CA ARG A 45 -18.23 5.01 -17.33
C ARG A 45 -19.56 5.48 -16.76
N SER A 46 -19.92 5.02 -15.54
CA SER A 46 -21.24 5.20 -14.95
C SER A 46 -21.20 5.74 -13.52
N LYS A 47 -20.06 5.72 -12.84
CA LYS A 47 -19.90 6.11 -11.43
C LYS A 47 -18.98 7.31 -11.28
N ASP A 48 -19.12 8.08 -10.23
CA ASP A 48 -18.21 9.18 -9.92
C ASP A 48 -16.90 8.63 -9.29
N VAL A 49 -16.13 7.96 -10.12
CA VAL A 49 -14.86 7.31 -9.77
C VAL A 49 -13.79 7.75 -10.77
N THR A 50 -12.65 8.20 -10.26
CA THR A 50 -11.53 8.71 -11.08
C THR A 50 -10.28 7.87 -10.84
N LEU A 51 -9.60 7.50 -11.92
CA LEU A 51 -8.32 6.82 -11.91
C LEU A 51 -7.18 7.84 -12.01
N TYR A 52 -6.29 7.81 -11.03
CA TYR A 52 -5.02 8.53 -11.01
C TYR A 52 -3.87 7.55 -11.20
N ARG A 53 -2.88 7.92 -12.00
CA ARG A 53 -1.76 7.03 -12.33
C ARG A 53 -0.43 7.75 -12.36
N GLN A 54 0.62 7.04 -11.95
CA GLN A 54 2.00 7.33 -12.30
C GLN A 54 2.82 6.03 -12.23
N GLY A 55 3.72 5.80 -13.20
CA GLY A 55 4.43 4.53 -13.30
C GLY A 55 3.47 3.35 -13.33
N GLY A 56 3.75 2.31 -12.56
CA GLY A 56 2.87 1.16 -12.36
C GLY A 56 1.83 1.32 -11.25
N VAL A 57 1.71 2.51 -10.64
CA VAL A 57 0.80 2.76 -9.50
C VAL A 57 -0.54 3.29 -10.01
N ASN A 58 -1.62 2.62 -9.63
CA ASN A 58 -3.00 3.03 -9.90
C ASN A 58 -3.69 3.39 -8.59
N PHE A 59 -4.14 4.64 -8.48
CA PHE A 59 -4.99 5.11 -7.38
C PHE A 59 -6.39 5.41 -7.89
N ILE A 60 -7.39 4.94 -7.19
CA ILE A 60 -8.80 5.18 -7.50
C ILE A 60 -9.39 6.09 -6.43
N VAL A 61 -10.01 7.18 -6.82
CA VAL A 61 -10.82 8.03 -5.93
C VAL A 61 -12.28 7.75 -6.21
N ASN A 62 -12.97 7.19 -5.22
CA ASN A 62 -14.38 6.86 -5.32
C ASN A 62 -15.23 7.91 -4.58
N ARG A 63 -15.99 8.69 -5.35
CA ARG A 63 -16.91 9.73 -4.87
C ARG A 63 -18.37 9.37 -5.12
N GLU A 64 -18.63 8.14 -5.57
CA GLU A 64 -20.00 7.70 -5.89
C GLU A 64 -20.87 7.78 -4.65
N PRO A 65 -21.96 8.56 -4.68
CA PRO A 65 -22.92 8.62 -3.59
C PRO A 65 -23.50 7.24 -3.27
N ASP A 66 -23.78 7.01 -1.99
CA ASP A 66 -24.37 5.76 -1.48
C ASP A 66 -23.54 4.48 -1.77
N SER A 67 -22.27 4.64 -2.17
CA SER A 67 -21.33 3.55 -2.35
C SER A 67 -20.80 3.01 -1.02
N PHE A 68 -20.20 1.82 -1.08
CA PHE A 68 -19.39 1.28 0.02
C PHE A 68 -18.33 2.28 0.47
N ALA A 69 -17.60 2.89 -0.48
CA ALA A 69 -16.54 3.85 -0.20
C ALA A 69 -17.04 5.05 0.62
N GLN A 70 -18.17 5.65 0.24
CA GLN A 70 -18.75 6.77 0.98
C GLN A 70 -19.29 6.35 2.35
N SER A 71 -19.82 5.14 2.49
CA SER A 71 -20.20 4.57 3.78
C SER A 71 -18.99 4.37 4.69
N PHE A 72 -17.89 3.91 4.12
CA PHE A 72 -16.61 3.74 4.82
C PHE A 72 -16.05 5.09 5.29
N ALA A 73 -16.09 6.13 4.44
CA ALA A 73 -15.68 7.48 4.79
C ALA A 73 -16.47 8.11 5.94
N ARG A 74 -17.76 7.79 6.06
CA ARG A 74 -18.58 8.27 7.20
C ARG A 74 -18.12 7.71 8.55
N VAL A 75 -17.48 6.55 8.56
CA VAL A 75 -16.97 5.93 9.80
C VAL A 75 -15.53 6.34 10.08
N HIS A 76 -14.67 6.30 9.06
CA HIS A 76 -13.23 6.42 9.22
C HIS A 76 -12.66 7.77 8.78
N GLY A 77 -13.47 8.64 8.17
CA GLY A 77 -12.96 9.84 7.52
C GLY A 77 -12.20 9.53 6.23
N PRO A 78 -11.24 10.37 5.83
CA PRO A 78 -10.39 10.10 4.68
C PRO A 78 -9.63 8.77 4.85
N SER A 79 -9.69 7.90 3.85
CA SER A 79 -9.27 6.50 4.00
C SER A 79 -8.80 5.87 2.70
N ALA A 80 -7.94 4.86 2.82
CA ALA A 80 -7.78 3.80 1.83
C ALA A 80 -8.83 2.72 2.15
N CYS A 81 -9.96 2.72 1.45
CA CYS A 81 -11.10 1.86 1.76
C CYS A 81 -11.03 0.48 1.10
N ALA A 82 -10.17 0.31 0.11
CA ALA A 82 -9.94 -0.96 -0.57
C ALA A 82 -8.58 -0.99 -1.25
N PHE A 83 -8.12 -2.19 -1.57
CA PHE A 83 -7.03 -2.42 -2.52
C PHE A 83 -7.31 -3.66 -3.36
N ALA A 84 -6.61 -3.78 -4.48
CA ALA A 84 -6.75 -4.92 -5.36
C ALA A 84 -5.45 -5.71 -5.48
N ILE A 85 -5.58 -7.02 -5.45
CA ILE A 85 -4.53 -8.00 -5.70
C ILE A 85 -4.73 -8.58 -7.10
N ARG A 86 -3.66 -8.59 -7.88
CA ARG A 86 -3.60 -9.33 -9.14
C ARG A 86 -3.58 -10.83 -8.86
N VAL A 87 -4.44 -11.57 -9.54
CA VAL A 87 -4.52 -13.04 -9.47
C VAL A 87 -4.64 -13.60 -10.87
N LYS A 88 -4.28 -14.88 -11.06
CA LYS A 88 -4.38 -15.51 -12.38
C LYS A 88 -5.81 -15.74 -12.85
N ASP A 89 -6.72 -16.06 -11.92
CA ASP A 89 -8.12 -16.40 -12.19
C ASP A 89 -8.95 -15.90 -10.99
N ALA A 90 -9.63 -14.79 -11.17
CA ALA A 90 -10.38 -14.14 -10.10
C ALA A 90 -11.54 -14.99 -9.56
N ALA A 91 -12.20 -15.77 -10.43
CA ALA A 91 -13.29 -16.64 -10.01
C ALA A 91 -12.79 -17.78 -9.12
N LYS A 92 -11.69 -18.43 -9.49
CA LYS A 92 -11.08 -19.49 -8.68
C LYS A 92 -10.52 -18.94 -7.37
N ALA A 93 -9.84 -17.79 -7.42
CA ALA A 93 -9.31 -17.15 -6.23
C ALA A 93 -10.42 -16.79 -5.23
N TRP A 94 -11.54 -16.26 -5.73
CA TRP A 94 -12.70 -15.91 -4.92
C TRP A 94 -13.36 -17.16 -4.31
N GLN A 95 -13.62 -18.23 -5.10
CA GLN A 95 -14.14 -19.49 -4.59
C GLN A 95 -13.26 -20.08 -3.50
N ARG A 96 -11.93 -20.06 -3.70
CA ARG A 96 -10.98 -20.49 -2.68
C ARG A 96 -11.09 -19.64 -1.42
N ALA A 97 -11.12 -18.33 -1.53
CA ALA A 97 -11.24 -17.44 -0.37
C ALA A 97 -12.50 -17.76 0.43
N LEU A 98 -13.63 -17.92 -0.24
CA LEU A 98 -14.90 -18.28 0.43
C LEU A 98 -14.86 -19.65 1.09
N SER A 99 -14.27 -20.64 0.45
CA SER A 99 -14.11 -22.00 1.03
C SER A 99 -13.25 -22.01 2.29
N LEU A 100 -12.38 -21.01 2.44
CA LEU A 100 -11.52 -20.80 3.60
C LEU A 100 -12.09 -19.77 4.60
N GLY A 101 -13.37 -19.39 4.44
CA GLY A 101 -14.10 -18.56 5.40
C GLY A 101 -13.96 -17.05 5.21
N ALA A 102 -13.47 -16.57 4.05
CA ALA A 102 -13.53 -15.16 3.74
C ALA A 102 -14.99 -14.68 3.61
N ARG A 103 -15.23 -13.44 4.04
CA ARG A 103 -16.56 -12.82 3.89
C ARG A 103 -16.65 -12.13 2.53
N PRO A 104 -17.60 -12.50 1.67
CA PRO A 104 -17.76 -11.86 0.38
C PRO A 104 -18.32 -10.44 0.55
N HIS A 105 -17.98 -9.59 -0.44
CA HIS A 105 -18.65 -8.32 -0.64
C HIS A 105 -19.35 -8.33 -1.99
N HIS A 106 -20.59 -7.87 -2.01
CA HIS A 106 -21.40 -7.72 -3.23
C HIS A 106 -21.81 -6.25 -3.33
N GLY A 107 -21.24 -5.54 -4.29
CA GLY A 107 -21.61 -4.18 -4.65
C GLY A 107 -22.56 -4.16 -5.85
N PRO A 108 -23.21 -3.01 -6.10
CA PRO A 108 -24.02 -2.83 -7.32
C PRO A 108 -23.11 -2.83 -8.56
N VAL A 109 -23.50 -3.61 -9.56
CA VAL A 109 -22.83 -3.68 -10.86
C VAL A 109 -23.81 -3.20 -11.92
N GLY A 110 -23.41 -2.19 -12.69
CA GLY A 110 -24.21 -1.65 -13.78
C GLY A 110 -24.16 -2.53 -15.05
N PRO A 111 -25.00 -2.22 -16.03
CA PRO A 111 -24.94 -2.91 -17.33
C PRO A 111 -23.56 -2.75 -17.98
N MET A 112 -23.00 -3.86 -18.45
CA MET A 112 -21.69 -3.93 -19.11
C MET A 112 -20.48 -3.50 -18.25
N GLU A 113 -20.63 -3.44 -16.95
CA GLU A 113 -19.52 -3.26 -16.00
C GLU A 113 -18.95 -4.62 -15.59
N LEU A 114 -17.67 -4.61 -15.23
CA LEU A 114 -17.03 -5.79 -14.65
C LEU A 114 -17.56 -6.04 -13.23
N ASN A 115 -17.90 -7.28 -12.96
CA ASN A 115 -18.16 -7.74 -11.61
C ASN A 115 -16.86 -8.28 -11.00
N ILE A 116 -16.04 -7.38 -10.43
CA ILE A 116 -14.76 -7.75 -9.84
C ILE A 116 -15.03 -8.36 -8.47
N PRO A 117 -14.65 -9.64 -8.23
CA PRO A 117 -14.84 -10.27 -6.93
C PRO A 117 -14.11 -9.53 -5.82
N ALA A 118 -14.75 -9.38 -4.66
CA ALA A 118 -14.17 -8.74 -3.50
C ALA A 118 -14.52 -9.48 -2.21
N ILE A 119 -13.58 -9.45 -1.26
CA ILE A 119 -13.75 -9.96 0.10
C ILE A 119 -13.49 -8.86 1.11
N GLN A 120 -14.05 -9.00 2.32
CA GLN A 120 -13.76 -8.08 3.41
C GLN A 120 -12.37 -8.36 4.00
N GLY A 121 -11.61 -7.30 4.21
CA GLY A 121 -10.28 -7.31 4.81
C GLY A 121 -10.20 -6.45 6.07
N ILE A 122 -9.02 -5.91 6.31
CA ILE A 122 -8.69 -5.12 7.50
C ILE A 122 -9.71 -4.00 7.75
N GLY A 123 -10.22 -3.93 8.99
CA GLY A 123 -11.14 -2.86 9.42
C GLY A 123 -12.44 -2.76 8.60
N GLY A 124 -12.83 -3.82 7.88
CA GLY A 124 -13.96 -3.82 6.96
C GLY A 124 -13.66 -3.25 5.57
N SER A 125 -12.40 -2.87 5.28
CA SER A 125 -11.97 -2.52 3.93
C SER A 125 -12.13 -3.70 2.96
N LEU A 126 -12.07 -3.44 1.65
CA LEU A 126 -12.22 -4.50 0.66
C LEU A 126 -10.89 -4.91 0.03
N ILE A 127 -10.79 -6.19 -0.30
CA ILE A 127 -9.73 -6.74 -1.16
C ILE A 127 -10.39 -7.24 -2.44
N TYR A 128 -10.12 -6.55 -3.55
CA TYR A 128 -10.55 -6.96 -4.88
C TYR A 128 -9.57 -7.97 -5.48
N LEU A 129 -10.08 -8.94 -6.22
CA LEU A 129 -9.30 -9.95 -6.94
C LEU A 129 -9.40 -9.66 -8.44
N VAL A 130 -8.29 -9.25 -9.04
CA VAL A 130 -8.25 -8.78 -10.44
C VAL A 130 -7.43 -9.72 -11.28
N ASP A 131 -8.02 -10.24 -12.37
CA ASP A 131 -7.32 -11.10 -13.35
C ASP A 131 -7.13 -10.46 -14.73
N ARG A 132 -7.62 -9.23 -14.93
CA ARG A 132 -7.45 -8.46 -16.17
C ARG A 132 -6.39 -7.38 -15.99
N TYR A 133 -5.15 -7.76 -16.21
CA TYR A 133 -3.98 -6.88 -16.17
C TYR A 133 -2.96 -7.33 -17.22
N PRO A 134 -2.03 -6.45 -17.67
CA PRO A 134 -1.05 -6.80 -18.70
C PRO A 134 -0.21 -8.02 -18.31
N GLY A 135 -0.08 -8.96 -19.22
CA GLY A 135 0.70 -10.19 -19.01
C GLY A 135 -0.10 -11.38 -18.46
N ASN A 136 -1.38 -11.21 -18.11
CA ASN A 136 -2.25 -12.32 -17.70
C ASN A 136 -3.26 -12.68 -18.80
N GLY A 137 -2.79 -13.34 -19.85
CA GLY A 137 -3.66 -13.81 -20.96
C GLY A 137 -4.03 -12.74 -21.97
N GLY A 138 -3.44 -11.56 -21.92
CA GLY A 138 -3.69 -10.45 -22.84
C GLY A 138 -3.29 -9.10 -22.27
N ASP A 139 -3.59 -8.03 -23.02
CA ASP A 139 -3.27 -6.65 -22.64
C ASP A 139 -4.52 -5.87 -22.15
N LEU A 140 -5.70 -6.49 -22.21
CA LEU A 140 -6.95 -5.85 -21.80
C LEU A 140 -7.01 -5.76 -20.27
N THR A 141 -7.09 -4.55 -19.76
CA THR A 141 -7.18 -4.26 -18.33
C THR A 141 -8.61 -3.99 -17.88
N ILE A 142 -8.84 -3.98 -16.56
CA ILE A 142 -10.13 -3.53 -15.99
C ILE A 142 -10.45 -2.08 -16.39
N TYR A 143 -9.44 -1.25 -16.58
CA TYR A 143 -9.59 0.17 -16.95
C TYR A 143 -10.05 0.34 -18.39
N ASP A 144 -9.66 -0.55 -19.29
CA ASP A 144 -10.13 -0.52 -20.69
C ASP A 144 -11.62 -0.87 -20.82
N VAL A 145 -12.15 -1.60 -19.85
CA VAL A 145 -13.58 -2.00 -19.82
C VAL A 145 -14.43 -0.96 -19.09
N ASP A 146 -14.06 -0.62 -17.86
CA ASP A 146 -14.92 0.17 -16.96
C ASP A 146 -14.67 1.68 -17.00
N PHE A 147 -13.57 2.13 -17.59
CA PHE A 147 -13.18 3.55 -17.58
C PHE A 147 -13.14 4.14 -19.00
N VAL A 148 -13.30 5.45 -19.06
CA VAL A 148 -13.13 6.27 -20.26
C VAL A 148 -11.94 7.20 -20.03
N PRO A 149 -10.95 7.20 -20.95
CA PRO A 149 -9.81 8.10 -20.86
C PRO A 149 -10.25 9.58 -20.82
N LEU A 150 -9.57 10.37 -20.02
CA LEU A 150 -9.75 11.82 -20.02
C LEU A 150 -9.07 12.44 -21.25
N ALA A 151 -9.75 13.40 -21.88
CA ALA A 151 -9.23 14.06 -23.07
C ALA A 151 -7.89 14.76 -22.78
N GLY A 152 -6.87 14.48 -23.59
CA GLY A 152 -5.54 15.04 -23.45
C GLY A 152 -4.69 14.50 -22.30
N ALA A 153 -5.20 13.55 -21.52
CA ALA A 153 -4.40 12.91 -20.49
C ALA A 153 -3.44 11.86 -21.09
N GLU A 154 -2.20 11.88 -20.63
CA GLU A 154 -1.25 10.81 -20.92
C GLU A 154 -1.69 9.53 -20.23
N ARG A 155 -1.70 8.41 -20.94
CA ARG A 155 -2.19 7.13 -20.41
C ARG A 155 -1.28 6.56 -19.31
N GLU A 156 0.02 6.74 -19.46
CA GLU A 156 1.06 6.22 -18.56
C GLU A 156 2.05 7.32 -18.16
N PRO A 157 1.62 8.28 -17.32
CA PRO A 157 2.47 9.39 -16.93
C PRO A 157 3.61 8.92 -16.02
N ALA A 158 4.82 9.39 -16.29
CA ALA A 158 5.99 9.08 -15.48
C ALA A 158 5.92 9.71 -14.08
N GLY A 159 5.25 10.84 -13.93
CA GLY A 159 5.02 11.53 -12.66
C GLY A 159 6.30 12.01 -11.98
N ALA A 160 6.46 11.68 -10.70
CA ALA A 160 7.59 12.03 -9.85
C ALA A 160 8.60 10.89 -9.67
N GLY A 161 8.49 9.81 -10.46
CA GLY A 161 9.39 8.67 -10.39
C GLY A 161 8.94 7.56 -9.44
N LEU A 162 7.69 7.57 -8.99
CA LEU A 162 7.10 6.46 -8.26
C LEU A 162 6.71 5.34 -9.22
N LEU A 163 7.13 4.11 -8.91
CA LEU A 163 7.07 2.98 -9.84
C LEU A 163 5.97 1.97 -9.50
N GLU A 164 5.94 1.53 -8.26
CA GLU A 164 5.05 0.44 -7.81
C GLU A 164 4.64 0.63 -6.34
N VAL A 165 3.56 -0.02 -5.94
CA VAL A 165 3.23 -0.20 -4.53
C VAL A 165 4.13 -1.30 -3.97
N ASP A 166 5.04 -0.94 -3.05
CA ASP A 166 5.96 -1.89 -2.41
C ASP A 166 5.24 -2.68 -1.30
N HIS A 167 4.54 -1.97 -0.41
CA HIS A 167 3.78 -2.59 0.68
C HIS A 167 2.63 -1.72 1.20
N LEU A 168 1.70 -2.37 1.91
CA LEU A 168 0.59 -1.74 2.63
C LEU A 168 0.65 -2.14 4.10
N THR A 169 1.04 -1.23 4.96
CA THR A 169 1.13 -1.49 6.40
C THR A 169 -0.23 -1.36 7.06
N HIS A 170 -0.61 -2.36 7.83
CA HIS A 170 -1.85 -2.42 8.58
C HIS A 170 -1.60 -2.15 10.06
N ASN A 171 -2.45 -1.31 10.67
CA ASN A 171 -2.51 -1.17 12.11
C ASN A 171 -3.74 -1.89 12.65
N VAL A 172 -3.54 -2.69 13.70
CA VAL A 172 -4.57 -3.50 14.33
C VAL A 172 -4.62 -3.25 15.84
N TYR A 173 -5.74 -3.55 16.46
CA TYR A 173 -5.86 -3.51 17.93
C TYR A 173 -4.91 -4.50 18.60
N ALA A 174 -4.55 -4.21 19.84
CA ALA A 174 -3.73 -5.10 20.66
C ALA A 174 -4.34 -6.52 20.72
N GLY A 175 -3.51 -7.54 20.48
CA GLY A 175 -3.91 -8.94 20.45
C GLY A 175 -4.59 -9.39 19.14
N ARG A 176 -4.63 -8.55 18.11
CA ARG A 176 -5.27 -8.91 16.84
C ARG A 176 -4.28 -9.12 15.67
N MET A 177 -2.99 -8.94 15.91
CA MET A 177 -1.96 -9.14 14.88
C MET A 177 -2.00 -10.57 14.32
N ASP A 178 -2.10 -11.58 15.19
CA ASP A 178 -2.16 -12.98 14.75
C ASP A 178 -3.43 -13.28 13.93
N VAL A 179 -4.57 -12.68 14.30
CA VAL A 179 -5.84 -12.85 13.56
C VAL A 179 -5.69 -12.40 12.11
N TRP A 180 -5.04 -11.25 11.88
CA TRP A 180 -4.84 -10.72 10.54
C TRP A 180 -3.68 -11.39 9.80
N ALA A 181 -2.63 -11.79 10.51
CA ALA A 181 -1.56 -12.61 9.92
C ALA A 181 -2.11 -13.95 9.41
N GLU A 182 -2.86 -14.68 10.24
CA GLU A 182 -3.51 -15.93 9.85
C GLU A 182 -4.51 -15.76 8.70
N PHE A 183 -5.18 -14.59 8.61
CA PHE A 183 -6.04 -14.27 7.47
C PHE A 183 -5.27 -14.32 6.15
N TYR A 184 -4.12 -13.64 6.06
CA TYR A 184 -3.29 -13.63 4.85
C TYR A 184 -2.61 -14.98 4.60
N GLU A 185 -2.13 -15.63 5.64
CA GLU A 185 -1.51 -16.95 5.54
C GLU A 185 -2.50 -18.00 5.02
N ARG A 186 -3.69 -18.05 5.60
CA ARG A 186 -4.73 -19.02 5.25
C ARG A 186 -5.31 -18.79 3.86
N LEU A 187 -5.70 -17.57 3.52
CA LEU A 187 -6.37 -17.27 2.25
C LEU A 187 -5.39 -17.26 1.10
N PHE A 188 -4.25 -16.57 1.26
CA PHE A 188 -3.33 -16.23 0.19
C PHE A 188 -2.00 -16.98 0.26
N ASN A 189 -1.81 -17.83 1.27
CA ASN A 189 -0.55 -18.52 1.52
C ASN A 189 0.65 -17.57 1.70
N PHE A 190 0.41 -16.42 2.31
CA PHE A 190 1.49 -15.52 2.71
C PHE A 190 2.35 -16.19 3.77
N ARG A 191 3.60 -15.76 3.87
CA ARG A 191 4.54 -16.22 4.89
C ARG A 191 5.14 -15.03 5.62
N GLU A 192 5.43 -15.22 6.90
CA GLU A 192 6.20 -14.26 7.67
C GLU A 192 7.65 -14.23 7.17
N ILE A 193 8.17 -13.03 6.92
CA ILE A 193 9.57 -12.80 6.55
C ILE A 193 10.36 -12.15 7.67
N ARG A 194 9.70 -11.38 8.54
CA ARG A 194 10.31 -10.71 9.70
C ARG A 194 9.30 -10.51 10.82
N TYR A 195 9.79 -10.60 12.06
CA TYR A 195 9.07 -10.21 13.26
C TYR A 195 9.90 -9.18 14.03
N PHE A 196 9.26 -8.10 14.47
CA PHE A 196 9.91 -7.06 15.25
C PHE A 196 9.15 -6.82 16.57
N ASP A 197 9.88 -6.84 17.67
CA ASP A 197 9.43 -6.34 18.99
C ASP A 197 10.25 -5.08 19.30
N ILE A 198 9.72 -3.92 18.91
CA ILE A 198 10.41 -2.65 19.05
C ILE A 198 9.97 -2.03 20.37
N LYS A 199 10.85 -2.08 21.37
CA LYS A 199 10.71 -1.38 22.65
C LYS A 199 11.45 -0.05 22.58
N GLY A 200 10.72 1.01 22.20
CA GLY A 200 11.25 2.37 22.29
C GLY A 200 11.39 2.84 23.74
N LYS A 201 12.19 3.88 23.98
CA LYS A 201 12.34 4.47 25.34
C LYS A 201 11.04 5.02 25.93
N LYS A 202 10.04 5.30 25.09
CA LYS A 202 8.76 5.89 25.51
C LYS A 202 7.55 5.10 25.03
N THR A 203 7.64 4.40 23.91
CA THR A 203 6.53 3.65 23.28
C THR A 203 7.09 2.46 22.53
N GLY A 204 6.31 1.39 22.38
CA GLY A 204 6.70 0.21 21.63
C GLY A 204 5.62 -0.23 20.65
N LEU A 205 6.02 -1.01 19.67
CA LEU A 205 5.13 -1.71 18.76
C LEU A 205 5.66 -3.11 18.50
N THR A 206 4.77 -4.01 18.17
CA THR A 206 5.09 -5.31 17.63
C THR A 206 4.67 -5.34 16.17
N SER A 207 5.51 -5.86 15.30
CA SER A 207 5.26 -5.91 13.86
C SER A 207 5.58 -7.28 13.30
N ARG A 208 4.69 -7.80 12.44
CA ARG A 208 4.93 -8.98 11.60
C ARG A 208 4.88 -8.57 10.14
N ALA A 209 5.94 -8.81 9.40
CA ALA A 209 5.99 -8.55 7.97
C ALA A 209 5.69 -9.83 7.19
N LEU A 210 4.59 -9.82 6.45
CA LEU A 210 4.15 -10.93 5.61
C LEU A 210 4.45 -10.64 4.14
N THR A 211 4.80 -11.68 3.38
CA THR A 211 4.96 -11.60 1.93
C THR A 211 4.16 -12.68 1.22
N SER A 212 3.66 -12.35 0.03
CA SER A 212 2.97 -13.28 -0.85
C SER A 212 3.92 -14.30 -1.48
N PRO A 213 3.39 -15.44 -1.97
CA PRO A 213 4.19 -16.42 -2.69
C PRO A 213 4.89 -15.86 -3.95
N CYS A 214 4.30 -14.86 -4.60
CA CYS A 214 4.92 -14.19 -5.76
C CYS A 214 6.04 -13.20 -5.37
N GLY A 215 6.19 -12.88 -4.07
CA GLY A 215 7.18 -11.93 -3.58
C GLY A 215 6.88 -10.44 -3.85
N LYS A 216 5.79 -10.13 -4.57
CA LYS A 216 5.44 -8.76 -4.99
C LYS A 216 4.47 -8.05 -4.05
N ILE A 217 3.86 -8.76 -3.10
CA ILE A 217 2.92 -8.18 -2.14
C ILE A 217 3.49 -8.34 -0.75
N ARG A 218 3.66 -7.25 -0.04
CA ARG A 218 4.12 -7.23 1.34
C ARG A 218 3.09 -6.51 2.19
N ILE A 219 2.78 -7.09 3.34
CA ILE A 219 1.81 -6.54 4.30
C ILE A 219 2.42 -6.63 5.70
N PRO A 220 3.09 -5.57 6.14
CA PRO A 220 3.43 -5.42 7.54
C PRO A 220 2.16 -5.20 8.38
N ILE A 221 2.09 -5.84 9.54
CA ILE A 221 0.98 -5.71 10.48
C ILE A 221 1.56 -5.26 11.81
N ASN A 222 1.09 -4.13 12.32
CA ASN A 222 1.53 -3.53 13.57
C ASN A 222 0.42 -3.57 14.62
N GLU A 223 0.77 -3.91 15.84
CA GLU A 223 -0.10 -3.71 17.00
C GLU A 223 0.60 -2.87 18.08
N PRO A 224 -0.17 -2.10 18.88
CA PRO A 224 0.40 -1.29 19.94
C PRO A 224 0.86 -2.21 21.11
N SER A 225 2.04 -1.95 21.64
CA SER A 225 2.49 -2.60 22.88
C SER A 225 2.01 -1.86 24.12
N ASP A 226 1.57 -0.61 23.98
CA ASP A 226 1.04 0.22 25.06
C ASP A 226 0.08 1.30 24.53
N ARG A 227 -0.65 1.95 25.47
CA ARG A 227 -1.67 2.98 25.14
C ARG A 227 -1.08 4.30 24.61
N LYS A 228 0.22 4.52 24.71
CA LYS A 228 0.90 5.73 24.21
C LYS A 228 1.62 5.49 22.90
N SER A 229 1.40 4.32 22.31
CA SER A 229 1.96 3.95 21.01
C SER A 229 1.36 4.81 19.90
N GLN A 230 2.17 5.18 18.91
CA GLN A 230 1.69 5.81 17.68
C GLN A 230 0.66 4.94 16.95
N ILE A 231 0.71 3.62 17.14
CA ILE A 231 -0.29 2.70 16.59
C ILE A 231 -1.65 2.94 17.26
N GLN A 232 -1.67 3.16 18.59
CA GLN A 232 -2.90 3.48 19.29
C GLN A 232 -3.47 4.85 18.89
N GLU A 233 -2.61 5.85 18.70
CA GLU A 233 -3.02 7.16 18.19
C GLU A 233 -3.71 7.07 16.81
N TYR A 234 -3.15 6.23 15.92
CA TYR A 234 -3.78 5.93 14.63
C TYR A 234 -5.16 5.28 14.81
N LEU A 235 -5.26 4.23 15.63
CA LEU A 235 -6.51 3.50 15.85
C LEU A 235 -7.62 4.41 16.40
N ASP A 236 -7.26 5.32 17.29
CA ASP A 236 -8.18 6.30 17.89
C ASP A 236 -8.62 7.33 16.84
N ALA A 237 -7.69 7.87 16.05
CA ALA A 237 -7.99 8.86 15.02
C ALA A 237 -8.75 8.28 13.81
N TYR A 238 -8.46 7.02 13.46
CA TYR A 238 -9.10 6.31 12.34
C TYR A 238 -10.41 5.65 12.73
N HIS A 239 -10.69 5.54 14.03
CA HIS A 239 -11.84 4.83 14.59
C HIS A 239 -11.88 3.36 14.21
N GLY A 240 -10.72 2.70 14.21
CA GLY A 240 -10.62 1.27 13.93
C GLY A 240 -9.29 0.81 13.36
N GLU A 241 -9.25 -0.48 13.02
CA GLU A 241 -8.14 -1.09 12.30
C GLU A 241 -8.13 -0.63 10.83
N GLY A 242 -6.96 -0.55 10.20
CA GLY A 242 -6.90 -0.16 8.80
C GLY A 242 -5.49 -0.04 8.25
N ILE A 243 -5.39 0.45 7.02
CA ILE A 243 -4.14 0.73 6.34
C ILE A 243 -3.55 2.02 6.92
N GLN A 244 -2.36 1.93 7.52
CA GLN A 244 -1.68 3.07 8.12
C GLN A 244 -0.85 3.84 7.09
N HIS A 245 -0.09 3.14 6.27
CA HIS A 245 0.70 3.77 5.22
C HIS A 245 0.82 2.91 3.96
N ILE A 246 1.06 3.60 2.89
CA ILE A 246 1.29 3.05 1.57
C ILE A 246 2.74 3.34 1.18
N ALA A 247 3.54 2.31 1.00
CA ALA A 247 4.91 2.46 0.53
C ALA A 247 4.97 2.38 -1.00
N LEU A 248 5.61 3.36 -1.61
CA LEU A 248 5.77 3.51 -3.04
C LEU A 248 7.24 3.42 -3.40
N SER A 249 7.60 2.51 -4.30
CA SER A 249 8.97 2.31 -4.72
C SER A 249 9.43 3.35 -5.74
N THR A 250 10.73 3.63 -5.74
CA THR A 250 11.39 4.47 -6.74
C THR A 250 12.78 3.91 -7.07
N ALA A 251 13.28 4.21 -8.26
CA ALA A 251 14.64 3.86 -8.68
C ALA A 251 15.69 4.88 -8.20
N ASP A 252 15.29 6.12 -7.91
CA ASP A 252 16.15 7.19 -7.37
C ASP A 252 15.36 7.99 -6.33
N ILE A 253 15.53 7.61 -5.07
CA ILE A 253 14.81 8.22 -3.96
C ILE A 253 15.20 9.68 -3.77
N HIS A 254 16.45 10.05 -4.05
CA HIS A 254 16.90 11.42 -3.93
C HIS A 254 16.20 12.35 -4.93
N ALA A 255 16.21 11.98 -6.21
CA ALA A 255 15.54 12.74 -7.25
C ALA A 255 14.03 12.81 -7.01
N THR A 256 13.41 11.70 -6.62
CA THR A 256 11.97 11.64 -6.29
C THR A 256 11.62 12.55 -5.12
N VAL A 257 12.37 12.51 -4.02
CA VAL A 257 12.11 13.34 -2.83
C VAL A 257 12.32 14.82 -3.12
N GLU A 258 13.38 15.18 -3.84
CA GLU A 258 13.67 16.56 -4.26
C GLU A 258 12.51 17.12 -5.12
N LEU A 259 12.01 16.32 -6.06
CA LEU A 259 10.87 16.70 -6.92
C LEU A 259 9.58 16.83 -6.11
N LEU A 260 9.27 15.89 -5.23
CA LEU A 260 8.07 15.91 -4.39
C LEU A 260 8.08 17.11 -3.41
N ARG A 261 9.23 17.43 -2.81
CA ARG A 261 9.40 18.66 -1.99
C ARG A 261 9.14 19.91 -2.80
N GLY A 262 9.67 19.98 -4.03
CA GLY A 262 9.43 21.10 -4.96
C GLY A 262 7.95 21.27 -5.33
N ARG A 263 7.16 20.21 -5.24
CA ARG A 263 5.70 20.21 -5.44
C ARG A 263 4.90 20.49 -4.15
N GLY A 264 5.59 20.70 -3.01
CA GLY A 264 4.96 21.03 -1.73
C GLY A 264 4.62 19.83 -0.85
N VAL A 265 5.07 18.62 -1.18
CA VAL A 265 4.94 17.46 -0.30
C VAL A 265 5.82 17.65 0.93
N ARG A 266 5.24 17.51 2.11
CA ARG A 266 5.96 17.60 3.38
C ARG A 266 6.31 16.21 3.88
N PHE A 267 7.57 16.08 4.32
CA PHE A 267 8.10 14.85 4.88
C PHE A 267 8.46 15.04 6.35
N LEU A 268 8.43 13.96 7.10
CA LEU A 268 8.91 13.94 8.48
C LEU A 268 10.38 14.31 8.52
N ASP A 269 10.76 15.09 9.52
CA ASP A 269 12.15 15.49 9.73
C ASP A 269 12.91 14.44 10.53
N THR A 270 14.19 14.29 10.23
CA THR A 270 15.11 13.39 10.93
C THR A 270 16.25 14.21 11.54
N PRO A 271 16.51 14.11 12.86
CA PRO A 271 17.58 14.85 13.50
C PRO A 271 18.97 14.58 12.88
N ASP A 272 19.79 15.60 12.81
CA ASP A 272 21.16 15.51 12.27
C ASP A 272 21.99 14.40 12.93
N ALA A 273 21.83 14.20 14.25
CA ALA A 273 22.50 13.15 14.99
C ALA A 273 22.22 11.71 14.52
N TYR A 274 21.15 11.51 13.73
CA TYR A 274 20.92 10.23 13.08
C TYR A 274 22.01 9.91 12.05
N TYR A 275 22.38 10.93 11.24
CA TYR A 275 23.35 10.78 10.15
C TYR A 275 24.78 10.61 10.67
N ASP A 276 25.11 11.17 11.84
CA ASP A 276 26.42 11.00 12.48
C ASP A 276 26.74 9.53 12.83
N ARG A 277 25.74 8.66 12.83
CA ARG A 277 25.87 7.24 13.20
C ARG A 277 25.65 6.28 12.03
N VAL A 278 25.33 6.77 10.84
CA VAL A 278 24.99 5.92 9.68
C VAL A 278 26.14 5.02 9.29
N ASP A 279 27.36 5.55 9.15
CA ASP A 279 28.54 4.77 8.76
C ASP A 279 28.87 3.63 9.73
N ALA A 280 28.64 3.86 11.03
CA ALA A 280 28.85 2.84 12.05
C ALA A 280 27.72 1.80 12.09
N ARG A 281 26.48 2.20 11.78
CA ARG A 281 25.29 1.35 11.84
C ARG A 281 25.11 0.50 10.57
N VAL A 282 25.44 1.06 9.41
CA VAL A 282 25.31 0.41 8.10
C VAL A 282 26.64 0.53 7.35
N PRO A 283 27.71 -0.12 7.81
CA PRO A 283 29.04 0.00 7.21
C PRO A 283 29.02 -0.45 5.75
N GLY A 284 29.67 0.34 4.87
CA GLY A 284 29.77 0.00 3.45
C GLY A 284 28.53 0.29 2.63
N HIS A 285 27.60 1.10 3.12
CA HIS A 285 26.35 1.44 2.44
C HIS A 285 26.52 2.11 1.07
N GLY A 286 27.66 2.81 0.84
CA GLY A 286 27.99 3.40 -0.47
C GLY A 286 27.15 4.63 -0.88
N GLU A 287 26.33 5.17 0.05
CA GLU A 287 25.52 6.36 -0.17
C GLU A 287 26.27 7.64 0.14
N ASP A 288 25.93 8.73 -0.53
CA ASP A 288 26.38 10.09 -0.17
C ASP A 288 25.64 10.55 1.10
N LEU A 289 26.36 10.51 2.24
CA LEU A 289 25.82 10.87 3.55
C LEU A 289 25.34 12.33 3.60
N ALA A 290 26.01 13.24 2.89
CA ALA A 290 25.60 14.64 2.83
C ALA A 290 24.26 14.78 2.11
N ARG A 291 24.04 14.03 1.02
CA ARG A 291 22.80 14.01 0.25
C ARG A 291 21.66 13.32 1.01
N LEU A 292 21.95 12.20 1.71
CA LEU A 292 20.98 11.57 2.63
C LEU A 292 20.50 12.56 3.68
N LYS A 293 21.41 13.26 4.33
CA LYS A 293 21.13 14.26 5.37
C LYS A 293 20.36 15.46 4.82
N ALA A 294 20.76 15.99 3.65
CA ALA A 294 20.06 17.11 3.00
C ALA A 294 18.60 16.76 2.65
N ASN A 295 18.35 15.54 2.22
CA ASN A 295 17.02 15.03 1.85
C ASN A 295 16.26 14.40 3.02
N ARG A 296 16.85 14.26 4.19
CA ARG A 296 16.25 13.60 5.37
C ARG A 296 15.86 12.15 5.13
N ILE A 297 16.58 11.47 4.23
CA ILE A 297 16.34 10.07 3.88
C ILE A 297 16.99 9.18 4.94
N LEU A 298 16.21 8.20 5.40
CA LEU A 298 16.67 7.16 6.30
C LEU A 298 17.31 6.03 5.50
N ILE A 299 18.32 5.41 6.09
CA ILE A 299 18.95 4.20 5.55
C ILE A 299 18.86 3.09 6.59
N ASP A 300 18.43 1.92 6.15
CA ASP A 300 18.41 0.70 6.93
C ASP A 300 19.11 -0.43 6.18
N GLY A 301 19.60 -1.44 6.92
CA GLY A 301 20.31 -2.59 6.38
C GLY A 301 21.03 -3.33 7.48
N GLU A 302 20.93 -4.66 7.49
CA GLU A 302 21.73 -5.51 8.36
C GLU A 302 23.08 -5.74 7.70
N GLY A 303 24.15 -5.08 8.22
CA GLY A 303 25.55 -5.30 7.91
C GLY A 303 25.81 -5.69 6.45
N ILE A 304 26.03 -4.70 5.60
CA ILE A 304 26.31 -4.97 4.18
C ILE A 304 27.65 -5.71 4.09
N ASP A 305 27.60 -7.02 4.12
CA ASP A 305 28.67 -7.84 3.62
C ASP A 305 28.79 -7.58 2.11
N LYS A 306 30.04 -7.53 1.58
CA LYS A 306 30.27 -7.20 0.16
C LYS A 306 29.51 -8.11 -0.81
N GLU A 307 28.97 -9.22 -0.32
CA GLU A 307 28.20 -10.21 -1.08
C GLU A 307 26.68 -10.01 -0.98
N ARG A 308 26.17 -9.18 -0.04
CA ARG A 308 24.73 -8.95 0.20
C ARG A 308 24.36 -7.47 0.09
N ARG A 309 24.60 -6.87 -1.06
CA ARG A 309 24.12 -5.50 -1.36
C ARG A 309 22.58 -5.39 -1.45
N GLU A 310 21.90 -6.52 -1.42
CA GLU A 310 20.44 -6.60 -1.62
C GLU A 310 19.61 -6.25 -0.36
N ASP A 311 20.24 -6.08 0.80
CA ASP A 311 19.55 -5.78 2.05
C ASP A 311 19.51 -4.29 2.43
N LYS A 312 20.01 -3.41 1.55
CA LYS A 312 19.99 -1.97 1.78
C LYS A 312 18.65 -1.37 1.44
N LEU A 313 18.09 -0.59 2.34
CA LEU A 313 16.81 0.09 2.21
C LEU A 313 16.99 1.59 2.46
N LEU A 314 16.57 2.40 1.51
CA LEU A 314 16.41 3.84 1.67
C LEU A 314 14.93 4.18 1.79
N GLN A 315 14.57 5.02 2.75
CA GLN A 315 13.16 5.34 3.00
C GLN A 315 12.97 6.74 3.59
N ILE A 316 11.82 7.32 3.32
CA ILE A 316 11.35 8.56 3.94
C ILE A 316 9.83 8.56 4.01
N PHE A 317 9.28 9.20 5.04
CA PHE A 317 7.84 9.22 5.30
C PHE A 317 7.30 10.64 5.12
N THR A 318 6.13 10.76 4.52
CA THR A 318 5.38 12.03 4.52
C THR A 318 4.79 12.30 5.91
N GLU A 319 4.41 13.54 6.17
CA GLU A 319 3.44 13.80 7.22
C GLU A 319 2.12 13.06 6.90
N THR A 320 1.21 12.97 7.87
CA THR A 320 -0.13 12.42 7.62
C THR A 320 -0.88 13.30 6.62
N VAL A 321 -1.42 12.70 5.56
CA VAL A 321 -1.97 13.42 4.41
C VAL A 321 -3.39 12.97 4.02
N ILE A 322 -3.82 11.79 4.48
CA ILE A 322 -5.17 11.23 4.27
C ILE A 322 -5.70 10.82 5.65
N GLY A 323 -6.29 11.77 6.41
CA GLY A 323 -6.56 11.53 7.83
C GLY A 323 -5.25 11.13 8.54
N PRO A 324 -5.21 10.02 9.31
CA PRO A 324 -3.98 9.56 9.97
C PRO A 324 -3.05 8.76 9.05
N ILE A 325 -3.38 8.59 7.77
CA ILE A 325 -2.61 7.82 6.78
C ILE A 325 -1.51 8.69 6.18
N PHE A 326 -0.35 8.08 5.90
CA PHE A 326 0.79 8.73 5.25
C PHE A 326 1.38 7.84 4.14
N PHE A 327 2.30 8.40 3.37
CA PHE A 327 3.06 7.67 2.37
C PHE A 327 4.50 7.45 2.81
N GLU A 328 5.05 6.33 2.40
CA GLU A 328 6.47 6.02 2.45
C GLU A 328 7.02 6.03 1.02
N ILE A 329 8.16 6.66 0.80
CA ILE A 329 8.93 6.54 -0.42
C ILE A 329 10.12 5.64 -0.12
N ILE A 330 10.30 4.60 -0.92
CA ILE A 330 11.24 3.52 -0.63
C ILE A 330 12.08 3.16 -1.87
N GLN A 331 13.38 2.90 -1.63
CA GLN A 331 14.30 2.35 -2.62
C GLN A 331 15.03 1.16 -2.01
N ARG A 332 14.97 0.04 -2.71
CA ARG A 332 15.66 -1.21 -2.34
C ARG A 332 16.87 -1.44 -3.23
#